data_93bfd83d46a48d34115fb9c2457e9352
#
_entry.id   93bfd83d46a48d34115fb9c2457e9352
#
_cell.length_a   1.000
_cell.length_b   1.000
_cell.length_c   1.000
_cell.angle_alpha   90.00
_cell.angle_beta   90.00
_cell.angle_gamma   90.00
#
_symmetry.space_group_name_H-M   'P 1'
#
loop_
_entity.id
_entity.type
_entity.pdbx_description
1 polymer ?
#
loop_
_entity_poly.entity_id
_entity_poly.type
_entity_poly.pdbx_seq_one_letter_code
_entity_poly.pdbx_strand_id
1 'polypeptide(L)'
;MLIKLSGKIGKYLLSLYSGIINFLNFLKEIFESFKSLKYLHFRSIYTTIINQTRFTGVDALSVVIIIALLLGGTVIIQAMTNLPKFGVEDFLGNLLVIIIAREMGPLATALIVIIRSGTAMATEISVQKWSKEILAMELIGIDTKLFIVFPRIIATIISIASLIIIFIVVAFFGGYIISLTVIFIPIDVFVQSIIDAFTYSDIASALIKSVI
;
A
#
# COMPACT_ATOMS: atom_id res chain seq x y z
N MET A 1 -8.80 -38.34 24.59
CA MET A 1 -9.05 -37.46 23.45
C MET A 1 -8.61 -36.02 23.72
N LEU A 2 -8.93 -35.44 24.88
CA LEU A 2 -8.59 -34.08 25.30
C LEU A 2 -7.09 -33.78 25.36
N ILE A 3 -6.24 -34.70 25.84
CA ILE A 3 -4.78 -34.52 25.96
C ILE A 3 -4.11 -34.44 24.59
N LYS A 4 -4.61 -35.16 23.57
CA LYS A 4 -4.12 -35.03 22.19
C LYS A 4 -4.51 -33.71 21.53
N LEU A 5 -5.66 -33.15 21.91
CA LEU A 5 -6.13 -31.85 21.41
C LEU A 5 -5.31 -30.70 22.00
N SER A 6 -5.07 -30.73 23.34
CA SER A 6 -4.23 -29.73 24.02
C SER A 6 -2.79 -29.73 23.51
N GLY A 7 -2.21 -30.90 23.20
CA GLY A 7 -0.89 -30.98 22.60
C GLY A 7 -0.80 -30.44 21.16
N LYS A 8 -1.88 -30.58 20.34
CA LYS A 8 -1.93 -29.99 19.01
C LYS A 8 -2.06 -28.46 19.08
N ILE A 9 -2.92 -27.93 19.97
CA ILE A 9 -3.09 -26.50 20.17
C ILE A 9 -1.79 -25.88 20.70
N GLY A 10 -1.13 -26.53 21.66
CA GLY A 10 0.16 -26.06 22.17
C GLY A 10 1.25 -26.01 21.11
N LYS A 11 1.36 -27.02 20.25
CA LYS A 11 2.30 -27.00 19.11
C LYS A 11 1.97 -25.91 18.11
N TYR A 12 0.70 -25.67 17.82
CA TYR A 12 0.27 -24.60 16.91
C TYR A 12 0.61 -23.21 17.48
N LEU A 13 0.35 -22.98 18.75
CA LEU A 13 0.70 -21.74 19.45
C LEU A 13 2.21 -21.50 19.49
N LEU A 14 2.99 -22.55 19.78
CA LEU A 14 4.46 -22.48 19.75
C LEU A 14 5.01 -22.21 18.34
N SER A 15 4.40 -22.79 17.31
CA SER A 15 4.81 -22.51 15.92
C SER A 15 4.47 -21.08 15.50
N LEU A 16 3.33 -20.54 15.90
CA LEU A 16 3.00 -19.12 15.68
C LEU A 16 3.95 -18.19 16.44
N TYR A 17 4.24 -18.48 17.69
CA TYR A 17 5.17 -17.70 18.50
C TYR A 17 6.59 -17.70 17.90
N SER A 18 7.10 -18.87 17.50
CA SER A 18 8.39 -18.96 16.81
C SER A 18 8.39 -18.25 15.46
N GLY A 19 7.28 -18.28 14.71
CA GLY A 19 7.11 -17.55 13.47
C GLY A 19 7.20 -16.02 13.67
N ILE A 20 6.53 -15.52 14.70
CA ILE A 20 6.58 -14.09 15.05
C ILE A 20 8.00 -13.67 15.47
N ILE A 21 8.66 -14.44 16.31
CA ILE A 21 10.05 -14.15 16.74
C ILE A 21 10.99 -14.15 15.53
N ASN A 22 10.88 -15.13 14.66
CA ASN A 22 11.71 -15.21 13.45
C ASN A 22 11.47 -14.02 12.53
N PHE A 23 10.23 -13.58 12.41
CA PHE A 23 9.89 -12.38 11.65
C PHE A 23 10.49 -11.11 12.26
N LEU A 24 10.38 -10.93 13.58
CA LEU A 24 10.99 -9.79 14.29
C LEU A 24 12.51 -9.79 14.19
N ASN A 25 13.14 -10.96 14.33
CA ASN A 25 14.58 -11.10 14.12
C ASN A 25 14.99 -10.76 12.69
N PHE A 26 14.22 -11.20 11.69
CA PHE A 26 14.45 -10.85 10.29
C PHE A 26 14.35 -9.33 10.06
N LEU A 27 13.34 -8.65 10.62
CA LEU A 27 13.25 -7.20 10.57
C LEU A 27 14.46 -6.52 11.23
N LYS A 28 14.87 -7.00 12.40
CA LYS A 28 16.05 -6.49 13.11
C LYS A 28 17.32 -6.63 12.26
N GLU A 29 17.52 -7.77 11.63
CA GLU A 29 18.66 -8.04 10.74
C GLU A 29 18.65 -7.09 9.52
N ILE A 30 17.48 -6.81 8.94
CA ILE A 30 17.36 -5.81 7.86
C ILE A 30 17.80 -4.43 8.38
N PHE A 31 17.34 -4.02 9.57
CA PHE A 31 17.74 -2.75 10.17
C PHE A 31 19.23 -2.67 10.51
N GLU A 32 19.82 -3.76 10.93
CA GLU A 32 21.28 -3.84 11.19
C GLU A 32 22.09 -3.78 9.89
N SER A 33 21.61 -4.41 8.82
CA SER A 33 22.21 -4.33 7.48
C SER A 33 22.17 -2.91 6.91
N PHE A 34 21.23 -2.07 7.35
CA PHE A 34 21.20 -0.64 7.00
C PHE A 34 22.49 0.12 7.40
N LYS A 35 23.15 -0.29 8.49
CA LYS A 35 24.39 0.33 8.93
C LYS A 35 25.58 0.05 7.99
N SER A 36 25.49 -1.01 7.20
CA SER A 36 26.54 -1.43 6.25
C SER A 36 26.38 -0.84 4.84
N LEU A 37 25.36 -0.01 4.60
CA LEU A 37 25.12 0.70 3.33
C LEU A 37 26.33 1.50 2.82
N LYS A 38 27.27 1.86 3.69
CA LYS A 38 28.44 2.68 3.38
C LYS A 38 29.42 2.02 2.36
N TYR A 39 29.29 0.72 2.14
CA TYR A 39 30.20 -0.08 1.28
C TYR A 39 29.57 -0.53 -0.05
N LEU A 40 28.34 -0.11 -0.34
CA LEU A 40 27.64 -0.56 -1.55
C LEU A 40 27.75 0.44 -2.71
N HIS A 41 27.85 -0.11 -3.95
CA HIS A 41 27.78 0.68 -5.17
C HIS A 41 26.36 1.24 -5.35
N PHE A 42 26.15 2.48 -4.94
CA PHE A 42 24.87 3.21 -5.01
C PHE A 42 24.18 3.11 -6.38
N ARG A 43 24.95 3.07 -7.46
CA ARG A 43 24.42 3.00 -8.84
C ARG A 43 23.61 1.72 -9.11
N SER A 44 24.06 0.57 -8.60
CA SER A 44 23.35 -0.71 -8.80
C SER A 44 22.04 -0.75 -8.03
N ILE A 45 22.06 -0.32 -6.77
CA ILE A 45 20.87 -0.27 -5.92
C ILE A 45 19.83 0.69 -6.49
N TYR A 46 20.25 1.86 -6.95
CA TYR A 46 19.37 2.86 -7.56
C TYR A 46 18.62 2.31 -8.78
N THR A 47 19.34 1.62 -9.69
CA THR A 47 18.71 1.00 -10.86
C THR A 47 17.70 -0.08 -10.46
N THR A 48 18.02 -0.87 -9.43
CA THR A 48 17.10 -1.89 -8.91
C THR A 48 15.85 -1.25 -8.29
N ILE A 49 16.00 -0.17 -7.52
CA ILE A 49 14.87 0.57 -6.94
C ILE A 49 13.96 1.10 -8.05
N ILE A 50 14.51 1.73 -9.09
CA ILE A 50 13.70 2.27 -10.20
C ILE A 50 12.92 1.17 -10.90
N ASN A 51 13.59 0.08 -11.27
CA ASN A 51 12.95 -1.05 -11.94
C ASN A 51 11.84 -1.66 -11.08
N GLN A 52 12.09 -1.81 -9.78
CA GLN A 52 11.13 -2.35 -8.84
C GLN A 52 9.95 -1.39 -8.60
N THR A 53 10.21 -0.07 -8.52
CA THR A 53 9.16 0.95 -8.41
C THR A 53 8.27 0.95 -9.66
N ARG A 54 8.86 0.79 -10.85
CA ARG A 54 8.11 0.65 -12.09
C ARG A 54 7.22 -0.59 -12.07
N PHE A 55 7.78 -1.74 -11.71
CA PHE A 55 7.04 -3.00 -11.62
C PHE A 55 5.92 -2.97 -10.58
N THR A 56 6.17 -2.41 -9.40
CA THR A 56 5.18 -2.35 -8.31
C THR A 56 4.16 -1.23 -8.52
N GLY A 57 4.62 -0.06 -8.98
CA GLY A 57 3.79 1.14 -9.10
C GLY A 57 3.10 1.26 -10.46
N VAL A 58 3.87 1.37 -11.54
CA VAL A 58 3.31 1.68 -12.88
C VAL A 58 2.41 0.57 -13.38
N ASP A 59 2.81 -0.67 -13.19
CA ASP A 59 1.99 -1.79 -13.63
C ASP A 59 0.72 -1.99 -12.78
N ALA A 60 0.64 -1.46 -11.55
CA ALA A 60 -0.56 -1.49 -10.72
C ALA A 60 -1.53 -0.34 -11.05
N LEU A 61 -1.08 0.70 -11.77
CA LEU A 61 -1.85 1.91 -12.05
C LEU A 61 -3.24 1.62 -12.65
N SER A 62 -3.30 0.74 -13.64
CA SER A 62 -4.58 0.44 -14.33
C SER A 62 -5.63 -0.11 -13.36
N VAL A 63 -5.21 -1.01 -12.46
CA VAL A 63 -6.11 -1.60 -11.45
C VAL A 63 -6.52 -0.56 -10.42
N VAL A 64 -5.56 0.26 -9.97
CA VAL A 64 -5.80 1.35 -9.00
C VAL A 64 -6.79 2.35 -9.57
N ILE A 65 -6.63 2.78 -10.83
CA ILE A 65 -7.54 3.72 -11.50
C ILE A 65 -8.96 3.15 -11.57
N ILE A 66 -9.14 1.92 -12.00
CA ILE A 66 -10.46 1.30 -12.10
C ILE A 66 -11.13 1.22 -10.72
N ILE A 67 -10.40 0.76 -9.72
CA ILE A 67 -10.95 0.63 -8.36
C ILE A 67 -11.23 2.00 -7.75
N ALA A 68 -10.37 3.01 -7.97
CA ALA A 68 -10.57 4.37 -7.52
C ALA A 68 -11.84 5.00 -8.12
N LEU A 69 -12.08 4.79 -9.42
CA LEU A 69 -13.30 5.25 -10.08
C LEU A 69 -14.55 4.61 -9.49
N LEU A 70 -14.54 3.30 -9.32
CA LEU A 70 -15.70 2.56 -8.79
C LEU A 70 -15.99 2.94 -7.34
N LEU A 71 -14.98 2.95 -6.47
CA LEU A 71 -15.15 3.30 -5.06
C LEU A 71 -15.47 4.79 -4.90
N GLY A 72 -14.74 5.67 -5.58
CA GLY A 72 -14.97 7.11 -5.53
C GLY A 72 -16.37 7.47 -6.02
N GLY A 73 -16.79 6.94 -7.18
CA GLY A 73 -18.14 7.14 -7.72
C GLY A 73 -19.22 6.66 -6.75
N THR A 74 -19.07 5.45 -6.21
CA THR A 74 -20.04 4.90 -5.25
C THR A 74 -20.16 5.74 -3.99
N VAL A 75 -19.03 6.14 -3.39
CA VAL A 75 -19.01 6.95 -2.16
C VAL A 75 -19.61 8.34 -2.42
N ILE A 76 -19.24 8.99 -3.52
CA ILE A 76 -19.76 10.33 -3.86
C ILE A 76 -21.25 10.27 -4.12
N ILE A 77 -21.76 9.33 -4.91
CA ILE A 77 -23.20 9.17 -5.17
C ILE A 77 -23.95 8.92 -3.86
N GLN A 78 -23.46 8.03 -3.00
CA GLN A 78 -24.10 7.73 -1.72
C GLN A 78 -24.08 8.94 -0.77
N ALA A 79 -22.98 9.68 -0.70
CA ALA A 79 -22.91 10.89 0.10
C ALA A 79 -23.92 11.91 -0.40
N MET A 80 -23.93 12.21 -1.68
CA MET A 80 -24.83 13.21 -2.30
C MET A 80 -26.30 12.84 -2.21
N THR A 81 -26.66 11.56 -2.22
CA THR A 81 -28.07 11.13 -2.12
C THR A 81 -28.58 11.04 -0.68
N ASN A 82 -27.71 10.81 0.28
CA ASN A 82 -28.15 10.58 1.66
C ASN A 82 -27.93 11.77 2.60
N LEU A 83 -26.84 12.54 2.47
CA LEU A 83 -26.60 13.70 3.36
C LEU A 83 -27.74 14.72 3.35
N PRO A 84 -28.32 15.11 2.20
CA PRO A 84 -29.45 16.04 2.15
C PRO A 84 -30.67 15.55 2.96
N LYS A 85 -30.91 14.24 3.00
CA LYS A 85 -32.02 13.65 3.77
C LYS A 85 -31.90 13.87 5.28
N PHE A 86 -30.66 14.07 5.74
CA PHE A 86 -30.34 14.33 7.16
C PHE A 86 -30.10 15.82 7.44
N GLY A 87 -30.17 16.70 6.44
CA GLY A 87 -29.92 18.13 6.60
C GLY A 87 -28.46 18.48 6.94
N VAL A 88 -27.50 17.62 6.56
CA VAL A 88 -26.07 17.77 6.88
C VAL A 88 -25.22 17.92 5.61
N GLU A 89 -25.71 18.68 4.66
CA GLU A 89 -25.05 18.91 3.37
C GLU A 89 -23.67 19.56 3.52
N ASP A 90 -23.50 20.45 4.51
CA ASP A 90 -22.22 21.12 4.79
C ASP A 90 -21.07 20.16 5.18
N PHE A 91 -21.41 18.97 5.63
CA PHE A 91 -20.42 17.94 5.99
C PHE A 91 -19.93 17.08 4.81
N LEU A 92 -20.46 17.31 3.60
CA LEU A 92 -20.15 16.49 2.43
C LEU A 92 -18.64 16.42 2.17
N GLY A 93 -17.96 17.56 2.11
CA GLY A 93 -16.51 17.61 1.87
C GLY A 93 -15.71 16.84 2.94
N ASN A 94 -16.02 17.07 4.22
CA ASN A 94 -15.36 16.39 5.34
C ASN A 94 -15.53 14.87 5.27
N LEU A 95 -16.73 14.41 4.98
CA LEU A 95 -17.05 12.99 4.90
C LEU A 95 -16.33 12.32 3.74
N LEU A 96 -16.29 12.97 2.57
CA LEU A 96 -15.58 12.49 1.40
C LEU A 96 -14.07 12.40 1.65
N VAL A 97 -13.46 13.42 2.27
CA VAL A 97 -12.03 13.41 2.60
C VAL A 97 -11.70 12.29 3.58
N ILE A 98 -12.51 12.12 4.63
CA ILE A 98 -12.29 11.04 5.62
C ILE A 98 -12.38 9.68 4.95
N ILE A 99 -13.44 9.42 4.19
CA ILE A 99 -13.67 8.11 3.60
C ILE A 99 -12.66 7.83 2.49
N ILE A 100 -12.51 8.74 1.50
CA ILE A 100 -11.71 8.49 0.31
C ILE A 100 -10.22 8.67 0.61
N ALA A 101 -9.81 9.80 1.20
CA ALA A 101 -8.40 10.11 1.35
C ALA A 101 -7.76 9.43 2.56
N ARG A 102 -8.44 9.41 3.73
CA ARG A 102 -7.86 8.86 4.96
C ARG A 102 -7.94 7.34 5.05
N GLU A 103 -9.06 6.74 4.60
CA GLU A 103 -9.29 5.30 4.81
C GLU A 103 -9.20 4.50 3.51
N MET A 104 -10.04 4.77 2.51
CA MET A 104 -10.13 3.96 1.29
C MET A 104 -8.85 4.03 0.44
N GLY A 105 -8.25 5.21 0.29
CA GLY A 105 -7.04 5.40 -0.50
C GLY A 105 -5.88 4.48 -0.04
N PRO A 106 -5.41 4.63 1.21
CA PRO A 106 -4.32 3.78 1.71
C PRO A 106 -4.69 2.29 1.74
N LEU A 107 -5.89 1.94 2.19
CA LEU A 107 -6.31 0.55 2.34
C LEU A 107 -6.46 -0.15 0.98
N ALA A 108 -7.14 0.47 0.03
CA ALA A 108 -7.34 -0.12 -1.29
C ALA A 108 -6.01 -0.26 -2.05
N THR A 109 -5.17 0.78 -2.05
CA THR A 109 -3.86 0.72 -2.72
C THR A 109 -2.94 -0.33 -2.10
N ALA A 110 -2.89 -0.42 -0.76
CA ALA A 110 -2.10 -1.44 -0.07
C ALA A 110 -2.56 -2.86 -0.44
N LEU A 111 -3.87 -3.12 -0.42
CA LEU A 111 -4.42 -4.42 -0.82
C LEU A 111 -4.09 -4.78 -2.27
N ILE A 112 -4.24 -3.83 -3.21
CA ILE A 112 -3.92 -4.05 -4.63
C ILE A 112 -2.43 -4.40 -4.79
N VAL A 113 -1.55 -3.65 -4.13
CA VAL A 113 -0.09 -3.89 -4.21
C VAL A 113 0.28 -5.22 -3.56
N ILE A 114 -0.30 -5.58 -2.42
CA ILE A 114 -0.04 -6.86 -1.76
C ILE A 114 -0.48 -8.03 -2.65
N ILE A 115 -1.69 -7.99 -3.18
CA ILE A 115 -2.23 -9.08 -4.00
C ILE A 115 -1.45 -9.23 -5.30
N ARG A 116 -1.15 -8.13 -5.99
CA ARG A 116 -0.50 -8.17 -7.30
C ARG A 116 1.02 -8.30 -7.20
N SER A 117 1.66 -7.37 -6.52
CA SER A 117 3.12 -7.26 -6.50
C SER A 117 3.75 -8.12 -5.41
N GLY A 118 3.08 -8.28 -4.25
CA GLY A 118 3.56 -9.14 -3.18
C GLY A 118 3.68 -10.59 -3.59
N THR A 119 2.69 -11.13 -4.28
CA THR A 119 2.72 -12.51 -4.81
C THR A 119 3.81 -12.70 -5.87
N ALA A 120 3.97 -11.74 -6.78
CA ALA A 120 4.99 -11.79 -7.81
C ALA A 120 6.41 -11.72 -7.20
N MET A 121 6.64 -10.83 -6.22
CA MET A 121 7.91 -10.75 -5.49
C MET A 121 8.23 -12.05 -4.73
N ALA A 122 7.24 -12.65 -4.07
CA ALA A 122 7.41 -13.92 -3.38
C ALA A 122 7.81 -15.05 -4.34
N THR A 123 7.18 -15.09 -5.51
CA THR A 123 7.51 -16.06 -6.55
C THR A 123 8.92 -15.85 -7.08
N GLU A 124 9.32 -14.63 -7.37
CA GLU A 124 10.65 -14.28 -7.86
C GLU A 124 11.75 -14.68 -6.86
N ILE A 125 11.56 -14.36 -5.56
CA ILE A 125 12.51 -14.78 -4.51
C ILE A 125 12.58 -16.32 -4.41
N SER A 126 11.43 -16.99 -4.55
CA SER A 126 11.38 -18.45 -4.51
C SER A 126 12.16 -19.08 -5.68
N VAL A 127 12.03 -18.51 -6.89
CA VAL A 127 12.80 -18.94 -8.07
C VAL A 127 14.29 -18.70 -7.87
N GLN A 128 14.70 -17.51 -7.40
CA GLN A 128 16.10 -17.20 -7.10
C GLN A 128 16.70 -18.15 -6.04
N LYS A 129 15.89 -18.55 -5.06
CA LYS A 129 16.32 -19.54 -4.06
C LYS A 129 16.44 -20.93 -4.66
N TRP A 130 15.50 -21.33 -5.52
CA TRP A 130 15.52 -22.62 -6.21
C TRP A 130 16.71 -22.74 -7.17
N SER A 131 17.00 -21.71 -7.97
CA SER A 131 18.13 -21.65 -8.91
C SER A 131 19.48 -21.47 -8.21
N LYS A 132 19.51 -21.44 -6.87
CA LYS A 132 20.70 -21.24 -6.04
C LYS A 132 21.43 -19.90 -6.27
N GLU A 133 20.79 -18.93 -6.90
CA GLU A 133 21.35 -17.58 -7.10
C GLU A 133 21.66 -16.89 -5.77
N ILE A 134 20.75 -17.01 -4.80
CA ILE A 134 20.95 -16.49 -3.44
C ILE A 134 22.19 -17.13 -2.79
N LEU A 135 22.33 -18.45 -2.89
CA LEU A 135 23.49 -19.16 -2.35
C LEU A 135 24.80 -18.75 -3.05
N ALA A 136 24.76 -18.55 -4.37
CA ALA A 136 25.93 -18.10 -5.11
C ALA A 136 26.37 -16.70 -4.67
N MET A 137 25.42 -15.78 -4.42
CA MET A 137 25.74 -14.44 -3.89
C MET A 137 26.35 -14.51 -2.48
N GLU A 138 25.83 -15.36 -1.62
CA GLU A 138 26.37 -15.57 -0.26
C GLU A 138 27.78 -16.13 -0.28
N LEU A 139 28.08 -17.08 -1.18
CA LEU A 139 29.40 -17.66 -1.32
C LEU A 139 30.50 -16.68 -1.77
N ILE A 140 30.13 -15.65 -2.53
CA ILE A 140 31.02 -14.55 -2.93
C ILE A 140 31.01 -13.37 -1.95
N GLY A 141 30.36 -13.54 -0.77
CA GLY A 141 30.36 -12.56 0.30
C GLY A 141 29.40 -11.38 0.14
N ILE A 142 28.42 -11.48 -0.77
CA ILE A 142 27.39 -10.43 -0.94
C ILE A 142 26.28 -10.65 0.09
N ASP A 143 25.96 -9.63 0.87
CA ASP A 143 24.78 -9.63 1.75
C ASP A 143 23.50 -9.59 0.93
N THR A 144 22.85 -10.75 0.80
CA THR A 144 21.63 -10.94 0.01
C THR A 144 20.45 -10.15 0.56
N LYS A 145 20.39 -9.90 1.87
CA LYS A 145 19.33 -9.09 2.49
C LYS A 145 19.43 -7.66 2.02
N LEU A 146 20.62 -7.11 2.00
CA LEU A 146 20.88 -5.74 1.59
C LEU A 146 20.70 -5.56 0.07
N PHE A 147 21.04 -6.57 -0.72
CA PHE A 147 21.00 -6.48 -2.18
C PHE A 147 19.63 -6.79 -2.78
N ILE A 148 18.88 -7.73 -2.19
CA ILE A 148 17.58 -8.17 -2.71
C ILE A 148 16.42 -7.52 -1.96
N VAL A 149 16.43 -7.55 -0.61
CA VAL A 149 15.26 -7.16 0.20
C VAL A 149 15.15 -5.64 0.33
N PHE A 150 16.26 -4.98 0.62
CA PHE A 150 16.27 -3.54 0.86
C PHE A 150 15.72 -2.68 -0.30
N PRO A 151 16.19 -2.85 -1.56
CA PRO A 151 15.65 -2.08 -2.68
C PRO A 151 14.16 -2.32 -2.91
N ARG A 152 13.67 -3.54 -2.63
CA ARG A 152 12.26 -3.89 -2.77
C ARG A 152 11.39 -3.19 -1.74
N ILE A 153 11.83 -3.11 -0.49
CA ILE A 153 11.10 -2.38 0.57
C ILE A 153 10.97 -0.90 0.19
N ILE A 154 12.08 -0.25 -0.17
CA ILE A 154 12.06 1.17 -0.55
C ILE A 154 11.17 1.41 -1.78
N ALA A 155 11.33 0.59 -2.81
CA ALA A 155 10.53 0.70 -4.02
C ALA A 155 9.03 0.52 -3.74
N THR A 156 8.67 -0.41 -2.85
CA THR A 156 7.27 -0.65 -2.46
C THR A 156 6.68 0.54 -1.71
N ILE A 157 7.42 1.11 -0.75
CA ILE A 157 6.98 2.30 -0.01
C ILE A 157 6.74 3.48 -0.97
N ILE A 158 7.68 3.75 -1.87
CA ILE A 158 7.56 4.83 -2.86
C ILE A 158 6.37 4.57 -3.80
N SER A 159 6.20 3.32 -4.24
CA SER A 159 5.10 2.93 -5.12
C SER A 159 3.74 3.11 -4.45
N ILE A 160 3.56 2.62 -3.22
CA ILE A 160 2.30 2.75 -2.48
C ILE A 160 1.99 4.21 -2.23
N ALA A 161 2.97 5.02 -1.77
CA ALA A 161 2.78 6.44 -1.55
C ALA A 161 2.31 7.18 -2.82
N SER A 162 2.94 6.89 -3.96
CA SER A 162 2.56 7.47 -5.25
C SER A 162 1.17 7.01 -5.70
N LEU A 163 0.85 5.72 -5.53
CA LEU A 163 -0.44 5.15 -5.89
C LEU A 163 -1.59 5.69 -5.03
N ILE A 164 -1.35 5.97 -3.73
CA ILE A 164 -2.34 6.61 -2.86
C ILE A 164 -2.73 7.98 -3.41
N ILE A 165 -1.75 8.80 -3.80
CA ILE A 165 -2.01 10.13 -4.36
C ILE A 165 -2.85 10.01 -5.64
N ILE A 166 -2.48 9.10 -6.53
CA ILE A 166 -3.22 8.86 -7.77
C ILE A 166 -4.63 8.35 -7.47
N PHE A 167 -4.78 7.43 -6.50
CA PHE A 167 -6.09 6.93 -6.09
C PHE A 167 -6.99 8.07 -5.62
N ILE A 168 -6.51 8.95 -4.74
CA ILE A 168 -7.27 10.08 -4.21
C ILE A 168 -7.71 11.01 -5.36
N VAL A 169 -6.79 11.39 -6.24
CA VAL A 169 -7.09 12.26 -7.38
C VAL A 169 -8.14 11.63 -8.29
N VAL A 170 -7.95 10.37 -8.68
CA VAL A 170 -8.87 9.66 -9.58
C VAL A 170 -10.23 9.42 -8.91
N ALA A 171 -10.27 9.10 -7.61
CA ALA A 171 -11.51 8.87 -6.89
C ALA A 171 -12.35 10.15 -6.77
N PHE A 172 -11.73 11.31 -6.51
CA PHE A 172 -12.45 12.58 -6.44
C PHE A 172 -12.92 13.04 -7.82
N PHE A 173 -12.01 13.19 -8.78
CA PHE A 173 -12.37 13.70 -10.11
C PHE A 173 -13.23 12.73 -10.90
N GLY A 174 -12.84 11.47 -10.96
CA GLY A 174 -13.57 10.44 -11.69
C GLY A 174 -14.93 10.13 -11.05
N GLY A 175 -14.96 10.08 -9.71
CA GLY A 175 -16.18 9.90 -8.96
C GLY A 175 -17.15 11.05 -9.15
N TYR A 176 -16.66 12.31 -9.21
CA TYR A 176 -17.48 13.47 -9.55
C TYR A 176 -18.10 13.35 -10.95
N ILE A 177 -17.29 12.98 -11.96
CA ILE A 177 -17.81 12.79 -13.32
C ILE A 177 -18.92 11.73 -13.36
N ILE A 178 -18.74 10.60 -12.66
CA ILE A 178 -19.76 9.58 -12.55
C ILE A 178 -21.02 10.11 -11.83
N SER A 179 -20.85 10.91 -10.77
CA SER A 179 -21.97 11.44 -10.01
C SER A 179 -22.85 12.40 -10.81
N LEU A 180 -22.30 13.11 -11.81
CA LEU A 180 -23.06 13.98 -12.72
C LEU A 180 -24.15 13.23 -13.50
N THR A 181 -24.02 11.91 -13.66
CA THR A 181 -25.06 11.09 -14.29
C THR A 181 -26.30 10.90 -13.40
N VAL A 182 -26.17 11.13 -12.10
CA VAL A 182 -27.22 10.91 -11.10
C VAL A 182 -27.71 12.22 -10.50
N ILE A 183 -26.80 13.14 -10.18
CA ILE A 183 -27.09 14.40 -9.49
C ILE A 183 -26.21 15.49 -10.10
N PHE A 184 -26.83 16.61 -10.49
CA PHE A 184 -26.11 17.76 -10.99
C PHE A 184 -25.69 18.67 -9.82
N ILE A 185 -24.37 18.74 -9.54
CA ILE A 185 -23.79 19.72 -8.59
C ILE A 185 -22.77 20.57 -9.35
N PRO A 186 -22.77 21.90 -9.18
CA PRO A 186 -21.74 22.75 -9.75
C PRO A 186 -20.35 22.34 -9.25
N ILE A 187 -19.39 22.27 -10.17
CA ILE A 187 -18.02 21.83 -9.86
C ILE A 187 -17.35 22.73 -8.81
N ASP A 188 -17.66 24.02 -8.84
CA ASP A 188 -17.11 25.00 -7.91
C ASP A 188 -17.48 24.68 -6.46
N VAL A 189 -18.74 24.32 -6.22
CA VAL A 189 -19.25 23.94 -4.87
C VAL A 189 -18.60 22.64 -4.41
N PHE A 190 -18.48 21.66 -5.31
CA PHE A 190 -17.85 20.37 -4.99
C PHE A 190 -16.36 20.53 -4.65
N VAL A 191 -15.62 21.24 -5.49
CA VAL A 191 -14.18 21.47 -5.30
C VAL A 191 -13.93 22.28 -4.03
N GLN A 192 -14.72 23.32 -3.79
CA GLN A 192 -14.57 24.17 -2.62
C GLN A 192 -14.84 23.40 -1.32
N SER A 193 -15.87 22.56 -1.28
CA SER A 193 -16.14 21.71 -0.10
C SER A 193 -15.02 20.71 0.20
N ILE A 194 -14.34 20.20 -0.83
CA ILE A 194 -13.17 19.32 -0.64
C ILE A 194 -11.96 20.12 -0.15
N ILE A 195 -11.68 21.29 -0.76
CA ILE A 195 -10.52 22.12 -0.37
C ILE A 195 -10.65 22.58 1.08
N ASP A 196 -11.83 23.01 1.51
CA ASP A 196 -12.08 23.45 2.88
C ASP A 196 -11.96 22.32 3.91
N ALA A 197 -12.29 21.10 3.48
CA ALA A 197 -12.17 19.89 4.30
C ALA A 197 -10.75 19.31 4.35
N PHE A 198 -9.92 19.58 3.34
CA PHE A 198 -8.61 18.94 3.19
C PHE A 198 -7.56 19.61 4.08
N THR A 199 -7.02 18.85 5.01
CA THR A 199 -5.98 19.32 5.94
C THR A 199 -4.64 18.66 5.62
N TYR A 200 -3.52 19.35 5.88
CA TYR A 200 -2.19 18.76 5.71
C TYR A 200 -2.01 17.45 6.48
N SER A 201 -2.70 17.28 7.61
CA SER A 201 -2.70 16.04 8.38
C SER A 201 -3.29 14.85 7.62
N ASP A 202 -4.12 15.07 6.61
CA ASP A 202 -4.75 13.99 5.83
C ASP A 202 -3.75 13.33 4.89
N ILE A 203 -2.95 14.14 4.20
CA ILE A 203 -1.85 13.65 3.37
C ILE A 203 -0.80 12.96 4.24
N ALA A 204 -0.43 13.58 5.36
CA ALA A 204 0.55 13.01 6.26
C ALA A 204 0.08 11.65 6.82
N SER A 205 -1.19 11.54 7.23
CA SER A 205 -1.75 10.28 7.72
C SER A 205 -1.82 9.20 6.64
N ALA A 206 -2.18 9.56 5.41
CA ALA A 206 -2.20 8.64 4.28
C ALA A 206 -0.80 8.12 3.93
N LEU A 207 0.21 9.00 3.95
CA LEU A 207 1.61 8.63 3.71
C LEU A 207 2.19 7.78 4.84
N ILE A 208 1.87 8.08 6.10
CA ILE A 208 2.29 7.24 7.24
C ILE A 208 1.70 5.84 7.11
N LYS A 209 0.42 5.73 6.75
CA LYS A 209 -0.22 4.43 6.49
C LYS A 209 0.43 3.65 5.32
N SER A 210 1.13 4.31 4.39
CA SER A 210 1.86 3.64 3.30
C SER A 210 3.13 2.91 3.76
N VAL A 211 3.65 3.24 4.95
CA VAL A 211 4.88 2.68 5.53
C VAL A 211 4.57 1.49 6.46
N ILE A 212 3.35 1.43 6.97
CA ILE A 212 2.89 0.36 7.88
C ILE A 212 2.35 -0.83 7.09
#